data_ca2da3e51b2b7bee8f1427540104795f
#
_entry.id   ca2da3e51b2b7bee8f1427540104795f
#
_cell.length_a   1.000
_cell.length_b   1.000
_cell.length_c   1.000
_cell.angle_alpha   90.00
_cell.angle_beta   90.00
_cell.angle_gamma   90.00
#
_symmetry.space_group_name_H-M   'P 1'
#
loop_
_entity.id
_entity.type
_entity.pdbx_description
1 polymer ?
#
loop_
_entity_poly.entity_id
_entity_poly.type
_entity_poly.pdbx_seq_one_letter_code
_entity_poly.pdbx_strand_id
1 'polypeptide(L)'
;MKKRYVLITVLLIFIIVAICGYISHKNKKEHYIQTQEKRIDLYFKYNLKDYHSMKVTKFEKTPMGGYSITGYINNDKKYDFDATIFSGHSTQFKGDIGYDDKTLGKFFISDNPKKILTPDEIIKKEHLDKDKYEAEPPVFFFF
;
A
#
# COMPACT_ATOMS: atom_id res chain seq x y z
N MET A 1 -12.92 -23.12 -45.65
CA MET A 1 -13.81 -22.55 -44.64
C MET A 1 -13.43 -22.99 -43.24
N LYS A 2 -13.28 -24.27 -42.93
CA LYS A 2 -12.96 -24.78 -41.58
C LYS A 2 -11.69 -24.13 -40.96
N LYS A 3 -10.62 -23.91 -41.70
CA LYS A 3 -9.37 -23.27 -41.22
C LYS A 3 -9.56 -21.83 -40.75
N ARG A 4 -10.45 -21.06 -41.36
CA ARG A 4 -10.78 -19.67 -40.97
C ARG A 4 -11.47 -19.62 -39.62
N TYR A 5 -12.45 -20.52 -39.39
CA TYR A 5 -13.13 -20.60 -38.08
C TYR A 5 -12.22 -21.01 -36.98
N VAL A 6 -11.29 -21.95 -37.23
CA VAL A 6 -10.26 -22.35 -36.25
C VAL A 6 -9.35 -21.18 -35.88
N LEU A 7 -8.91 -20.39 -36.85
CA LEU A 7 -8.07 -19.20 -36.59
C LEU A 7 -8.83 -18.15 -35.77
N ILE A 8 -10.10 -17.89 -36.09
CA ILE A 8 -10.94 -16.95 -35.34
C ILE A 8 -11.15 -17.45 -33.90
N THR A 9 -11.40 -18.74 -33.70
CA THR A 9 -11.59 -19.33 -32.37
C THR A 9 -10.33 -19.20 -31.52
N VAL A 10 -9.16 -19.50 -32.10
CA VAL A 10 -7.87 -19.35 -31.41
C VAL A 10 -7.61 -17.90 -31.01
N LEU A 11 -7.88 -16.95 -31.93
CA LEU A 11 -7.73 -15.52 -31.64
C LEU A 11 -8.64 -15.07 -30.51
N LEU A 12 -9.90 -15.52 -30.47
CA LEU A 12 -10.84 -15.20 -29.40
C LEU A 12 -10.36 -15.75 -28.04
N ILE A 13 -9.81 -16.96 -28.00
CA ILE A 13 -9.25 -17.55 -26.78
C ILE A 13 -8.09 -16.71 -26.26
N PHE A 14 -7.17 -16.26 -27.15
CA PHE A 14 -6.06 -15.39 -26.75
C PHE A 14 -6.54 -14.07 -26.17
N ILE A 15 -7.56 -13.46 -26.75
CA ILE A 15 -8.14 -12.21 -26.25
C ILE A 15 -8.75 -12.41 -24.86
N ILE A 16 -9.50 -13.50 -24.64
CA ILE A 16 -10.12 -13.82 -23.35
C ILE A 16 -9.04 -14.03 -22.28
N VAL A 17 -8.00 -14.80 -22.58
CA VAL A 17 -6.88 -15.05 -21.67
C VAL A 17 -6.16 -13.74 -21.30
N ALA A 18 -5.93 -12.86 -22.28
CA ALA A 18 -5.32 -11.55 -22.04
C ALA A 18 -6.18 -10.66 -21.15
N ILE A 19 -7.50 -10.63 -21.37
CA ILE A 19 -8.44 -9.86 -20.54
C ILE A 19 -8.48 -10.41 -19.10
N CYS A 20 -8.58 -11.72 -18.93
CA CYS A 20 -8.56 -12.35 -17.60
C CYS A 20 -7.25 -12.08 -16.85
N GLY A 21 -6.11 -12.16 -17.55
CA GLY A 21 -4.80 -11.83 -16.98
C GLY A 21 -4.72 -10.36 -16.54
N TYR A 22 -5.21 -9.44 -17.36
CA TYR A 22 -5.25 -8.01 -17.03
C TYR A 22 -6.11 -7.71 -15.79
N ILE A 23 -7.32 -8.27 -15.72
CA ILE A 23 -8.24 -8.08 -14.58
C ILE A 23 -7.63 -8.65 -13.30
N SER A 24 -7.06 -9.85 -13.36
CA SER A 24 -6.41 -10.47 -12.20
C SER A 24 -5.23 -9.64 -11.70
N HIS A 25 -4.39 -9.13 -12.60
CA HIS A 25 -3.27 -8.27 -12.26
C HIS A 25 -3.73 -6.95 -11.61
N LYS A 26 -4.76 -6.30 -12.17
CA LYS A 26 -5.35 -5.07 -11.63
C LYS A 26 -5.90 -5.31 -10.21
N ASN A 27 -6.64 -6.39 -10.00
CA ASN A 27 -7.21 -6.72 -8.69
C ASN A 27 -6.13 -6.97 -7.63
N LYS A 28 -5.04 -7.66 -7.97
CA LYS A 28 -3.89 -7.86 -7.08
C LYS A 28 -3.21 -6.54 -6.71
N LYS A 29 -3.03 -5.66 -7.69
CA LYS A 29 -2.45 -4.33 -7.46
C LYS A 29 -3.31 -3.50 -6.51
N GLU A 30 -4.61 -3.41 -6.76
CA GLU A 30 -5.55 -2.68 -5.90
C GLU A 30 -5.60 -3.25 -4.49
N HIS A 31 -5.65 -4.57 -4.36
CA HIS A 31 -5.63 -5.25 -3.07
C HIS A 31 -4.35 -4.95 -2.28
N TYR A 32 -3.18 -5.00 -2.94
CA TYR A 32 -1.91 -4.66 -2.33
C TYR A 32 -1.89 -3.20 -1.84
N ILE A 33 -2.27 -2.24 -2.70
CA ILE A 33 -2.35 -0.81 -2.35
C ILE A 33 -3.24 -0.60 -1.13
N GLN A 34 -4.47 -1.11 -1.16
CA GLN A 34 -5.43 -0.97 -0.05
C GLN A 34 -4.92 -1.61 1.24
N THR A 35 -4.20 -2.71 1.15
CA THR A 35 -3.61 -3.36 2.33
C THR A 35 -2.50 -2.50 2.93
N GLN A 36 -1.63 -1.90 2.11
CA GLN A 36 -0.60 -0.99 2.61
C GLN A 36 -1.20 0.30 3.21
N GLU A 37 -2.25 0.84 2.60
CA GLU A 37 -3.00 1.97 3.17
C GLU A 37 -3.59 1.63 4.55
N LYS A 38 -4.16 0.44 4.72
CA LYS A 38 -4.65 -0.04 6.04
C LYS A 38 -3.54 -0.12 7.08
N ARG A 39 -2.33 -0.54 6.70
CA ARG A 39 -1.18 -0.58 7.61
C ARG A 39 -0.73 0.80 8.03
N ILE A 40 -0.72 1.76 7.11
CA ILE A 40 -0.38 3.17 7.41
C ILE A 40 -1.46 3.79 8.31
N ASP A 41 -2.74 3.58 8.01
CA ASP A 41 -3.86 4.03 8.85
C ASP A 41 -3.78 3.45 10.27
N LEU A 42 -3.49 2.17 10.40
CA LEU A 42 -3.27 1.50 11.69
C LEU A 42 -2.10 2.13 12.46
N TYR A 43 -0.98 2.40 11.77
CA TYR A 43 0.18 3.05 12.35
C TYR A 43 -0.16 4.45 12.89
N PHE A 44 -0.89 5.26 12.14
CA PHE A 44 -1.30 6.59 12.58
C PHE A 44 -2.28 6.54 13.75
N LYS A 45 -3.27 5.64 13.72
CA LYS A 45 -4.24 5.48 14.81
C LYS A 45 -3.59 5.23 16.16
N TYR A 46 -2.50 4.48 16.20
CA TYR A 46 -1.82 4.09 17.43
C TYR A 46 -0.74 5.08 17.87
N ASN A 47 -0.16 5.82 16.95
CA ASN A 47 1.02 6.64 17.21
C ASN A 47 0.74 8.16 17.19
N LEU A 48 -0.42 8.57 16.71
CA LEU A 48 -0.80 9.99 16.65
C LEU A 48 -1.94 10.33 17.62
N LYS A 49 -1.87 11.53 18.21
CA LYS A 49 -2.99 12.19 18.89
C LYS A 49 -3.87 12.86 17.84
N ASP A 50 -5.17 12.97 18.13
CA ASP A 50 -6.11 13.72 17.26
C ASP A 50 -6.10 13.28 15.78
N TYR A 51 -5.78 12.00 15.54
CA TYR A 51 -5.87 11.41 14.21
C TYR A 51 -7.32 11.03 13.90
N HIS A 52 -7.82 11.49 12.76
CA HIS A 52 -9.19 11.22 12.30
C HIS A 52 -9.23 10.42 11.01
N SER A 53 -8.39 10.79 10.04
CA SER A 53 -8.40 10.18 8.71
C SER A 53 -7.09 10.42 7.99
N MET A 54 -6.82 9.61 6.97
CA MET A 54 -5.78 9.89 6.00
C MET A 54 -6.32 9.83 4.57
N LYS A 55 -5.64 10.51 3.67
CA LYS A 55 -5.87 10.42 2.23
C LYS A 55 -4.54 10.19 1.53
N VAL A 56 -4.44 9.08 0.82
CA VAL A 56 -3.32 8.80 -0.07
C VAL A 56 -3.53 9.56 -1.38
N THR A 57 -2.52 10.29 -1.81
CA THR A 57 -2.53 11.07 -3.06
C THR A 57 -1.71 10.41 -4.15
N LYS A 58 -0.71 9.61 -3.78
CA LYS A 58 0.17 8.93 -4.73
C LYS A 58 0.71 7.62 -4.15
N PHE A 59 0.74 6.60 -4.98
CA PHE A 59 1.36 5.32 -4.69
C PHE A 59 2.25 4.94 -5.88
N GLU A 60 3.55 4.90 -5.70
CA GLU A 60 4.48 4.65 -6.80
C GLU A 60 5.61 3.70 -6.43
N LYS A 61 6.13 3.01 -7.44
CA LYS A 61 7.33 2.18 -7.29
C LYS A 61 8.57 3.07 -7.35
N THR A 62 9.46 2.88 -6.39
CA THR A 62 10.74 3.60 -6.38
C THR A 62 11.76 2.96 -7.34
N PRO A 63 12.75 3.72 -7.85
CA PRO A 63 13.83 3.16 -8.67
C PRO A 63 14.61 2.04 -8.00
N MET A 64 14.64 2.01 -6.66
CA MET A 64 15.32 0.98 -5.86
C MET A 64 14.46 -0.28 -5.65
N GLY A 65 13.28 -0.37 -6.26
CA GLY A 65 12.40 -1.54 -6.22
C GLY A 65 11.42 -1.59 -5.06
N GLY A 66 11.43 -0.61 -4.15
CA GLY A 66 10.42 -0.43 -3.11
C GLY A 66 9.24 0.41 -3.57
N TYR A 67 8.47 0.95 -2.62
CA TYR A 67 7.30 1.80 -2.89
C TYR A 67 7.33 3.05 -2.04
N SER A 68 6.86 4.18 -2.58
CA SER A 68 6.60 5.43 -1.90
C SER A 68 5.10 5.71 -1.94
N ILE A 69 4.53 6.04 -0.79
CA ILE A 69 3.11 6.29 -0.58
C ILE A 69 2.97 7.65 0.07
N THR A 70 2.56 8.65 -0.71
CA THR A 70 2.40 10.01 -0.21
C THR A 70 0.94 10.33 0.04
N GLY A 71 0.71 11.15 1.04
CA GLY A 71 -0.64 11.57 1.41
C GLY A 71 -0.63 12.63 2.51
N TYR A 72 -1.76 12.84 3.11
CA TYR A 72 -1.94 13.76 4.24
C TYR A 72 -3.01 13.25 5.20
N ILE A 73 -2.99 13.74 6.45
CA ILE A 73 -3.94 13.36 7.48
C ILE A 73 -4.94 14.47 7.78
N ASN A 74 -6.07 14.11 8.42
CA ASN A 74 -7.08 15.03 8.95
C ASN A 74 -7.62 16.03 7.91
N ASN A 75 -7.68 15.62 6.65
CA ASN A 75 -8.18 16.43 5.54
C ASN A 75 -7.46 17.78 5.34
N ASP A 76 -6.19 17.88 5.80
CA ASP A 76 -5.39 19.10 5.68
C ASP A 76 -4.02 18.76 5.05
N LYS A 77 -3.77 19.31 3.87
CA LYS A 77 -2.56 19.05 3.07
C LYS A 77 -1.25 19.48 3.75
N LYS A 78 -1.31 20.35 4.77
CA LYS A 78 -0.12 20.73 5.54
C LYS A 78 0.40 19.61 6.44
N TYR A 79 -0.42 18.58 6.71
CA TYR A 79 -0.04 17.39 7.47
C TYR A 79 0.30 16.24 6.53
N ASP A 80 1.20 16.51 5.60
CA ASP A 80 1.65 15.54 4.61
C ASP A 80 2.64 14.52 5.18
N PHE A 81 2.68 13.37 4.54
CA PHE A 81 3.59 12.27 4.85
C PHE A 81 4.07 11.56 3.58
N ASP A 82 5.21 10.91 3.71
CA ASP A 82 5.76 9.97 2.74
C ASP A 82 6.11 8.66 3.44
N ALA A 83 5.28 7.65 3.25
CA ALA A 83 5.53 6.31 3.78
C ALA A 83 6.34 5.50 2.77
N THR A 84 7.41 4.86 3.24
CA THR A 84 8.33 4.11 2.38
C THR A 84 8.28 2.62 2.70
N ILE A 85 8.24 1.80 1.66
CA ILE A 85 8.42 0.36 1.73
C ILE A 85 9.75 0.05 1.03
N PHE A 86 10.75 -0.36 1.80
CA PHE A 86 12.09 -0.67 1.26
C PHE A 86 12.12 -2.06 0.63
N SER A 87 12.73 -2.16 -0.55
CA SER A 87 13.00 -3.46 -1.16
C SER A 87 14.00 -4.28 -0.34
N GLY A 88 13.85 -5.60 -0.37
CA GLY A 88 14.83 -6.55 0.17
C GLY A 88 14.55 -7.08 1.57
N HIS A 89 13.68 -6.45 2.37
CA HIS A 89 13.32 -6.94 3.70
C HIS A 89 11.86 -7.38 3.82
N SER A 90 10.96 -6.63 3.22
CA SER A 90 9.52 -6.92 3.26
C SER A 90 8.82 -6.17 2.14
N THR A 91 7.72 -6.72 1.66
CA THR A 91 6.79 -6.06 0.75
C THR A 91 5.74 -5.24 1.50
N GLN A 92 5.78 -5.26 2.84
CA GLN A 92 4.82 -4.59 3.70
C GLN A 92 5.40 -3.31 4.32
N PHE A 93 4.56 -2.28 4.48
CA PHE A 93 4.92 -1.08 5.24
C PHE A 93 5.25 -1.44 6.70
N LYS A 94 6.42 -1.01 7.19
CA LYS A 94 6.97 -1.34 8.52
C LYS A 94 7.02 -0.16 9.49
N GLY A 95 6.57 1.02 9.07
CA GLY A 95 6.60 2.23 9.91
C GLY A 95 7.61 3.29 9.45
N ASP A 96 8.28 3.08 8.33
CA ASP A 96 9.20 4.05 7.75
C ASP A 96 8.41 5.20 7.11
N ILE A 97 8.39 6.34 7.79
CA ILE A 97 7.59 7.48 7.41
C ILE A 97 8.36 8.79 7.52
N GLY A 98 8.35 9.56 6.45
CA GLY A 98 8.85 10.93 6.38
C GLY A 98 7.73 11.94 6.61
N TYR A 99 8.00 12.96 7.39
CA TYR A 99 7.05 14.05 7.70
C TYR A 99 7.82 15.29 8.20
N ASP A 100 7.15 16.43 8.21
CA ASP A 100 7.69 17.65 8.83
C ASP A 100 7.35 17.68 10.34
N ASP A 101 8.38 17.79 11.18
CA ASP A 101 8.26 17.85 12.65
C ASP A 101 7.39 19.03 13.12
N LYS A 102 7.37 20.13 12.37
CA LYS A 102 6.61 21.33 12.72
C LYS A 102 5.11 21.21 12.40
N THR A 103 4.74 20.27 11.56
CA THR A 103 3.36 20.00 11.14
C THR A 103 2.85 18.68 11.69
N LEU A 104 2.94 17.59 10.93
CA LEU A 104 2.49 16.26 11.33
C LEU A 104 3.23 15.74 12.56
N GLY A 105 4.51 16.03 12.71
CA GLY A 105 5.32 15.58 13.83
C GLY A 105 4.74 15.92 15.20
N LYS A 106 4.02 17.03 15.32
CA LYS A 106 3.36 17.45 16.58
C LYS A 106 2.26 16.52 17.05
N PHE A 107 1.71 15.69 16.17
CA PHE A 107 0.66 14.74 16.51
C PHE A 107 1.21 13.45 17.13
N PHE A 108 2.50 13.16 17.01
CA PHE A 108 3.05 11.94 17.60
C PHE A 108 2.91 11.93 19.13
N ILE A 109 2.55 10.76 19.67
CA ILE A 109 2.35 10.56 21.11
C ILE A 109 3.68 10.66 21.88
N SER A 110 4.82 10.50 21.23
CA SER A 110 6.14 10.53 21.84
C SER A 110 7.20 10.88 20.80
N ASP A 111 8.19 11.65 21.21
CA ASP A 111 9.42 11.90 20.45
C ASP A 111 10.43 10.76 20.58
N ASN A 112 10.17 9.78 21.45
CA ASN A 112 11.01 8.62 21.63
C ASN A 112 10.61 7.52 20.62
N PRO A 113 11.46 7.17 19.63
CA PRO A 113 11.16 6.16 18.64
C PRO A 113 10.82 4.78 19.24
N LYS A 114 11.34 4.45 20.41
CA LYS A 114 11.05 3.18 21.10
C LYS A 114 9.62 3.08 21.62
N LYS A 115 8.92 4.19 21.70
CA LYS A 115 7.50 4.23 22.12
C LYS A 115 6.53 4.25 20.94
N ILE A 116 7.04 4.41 19.75
CA ILE A 116 6.27 4.37 18.50
C ILE A 116 6.21 2.92 18.03
N LEU A 117 5.00 2.41 17.89
CA LEU A 117 4.76 1.01 17.50
C LEU A 117 4.74 0.87 15.98
N THR A 118 5.42 -0.14 15.47
CA THR A 118 5.30 -0.56 14.08
C THR A 118 3.94 -1.21 13.81
N PRO A 119 3.47 -1.27 12.57
CA PRO A 119 2.23 -1.99 12.24
C PRO A 119 2.23 -3.44 12.72
N ASP A 120 3.36 -4.14 12.61
CA ASP A 120 3.47 -5.54 13.05
C ASP A 120 3.33 -5.69 14.57
N GLU A 121 3.93 -4.78 15.32
CA GLU A 121 3.79 -4.75 16.79
C GLU A 121 2.36 -4.47 17.21
N ILE A 122 1.67 -3.56 16.50
CA ILE A 122 0.26 -3.25 16.76
C ILE A 122 -0.63 -4.46 16.47
N ILE A 123 -0.44 -5.09 15.30
CA ILE A 123 -1.19 -6.29 14.88
C ILE A 123 -1.05 -7.39 15.94
N LYS A 124 0.17 -7.61 16.43
CA LYS A 124 0.45 -8.60 17.48
C LYS A 124 -0.17 -8.23 18.82
N LYS A 125 -0.01 -6.98 19.25
CA LYS A 125 -0.52 -6.46 20.53
C LYS A 125 -2.04 -6.54 20.61
N GLU A 126 -2.72 -6.18 19.54
CA GLU A 126 -4.19 -6.13 19.47
C GLU A 126 -4.82 -7.43 18.98
N HIS A 127 -4.02 -8.48 18.77
CA HIS A 127 -4.48 -9.77 18.26
C HIS A 127 -5.29 -9.66 16.96
N LEU A 128 -4.87 -8.74 16.07
CA LEU A 128 -5.54 -8.54 14.78
C LEU A 128 -5.24 -9.69 13.82
N ASP A 129 -6.18 -9.94 12.92
CA ASP A 129 -6.03 -10.92 11.85
C ASP A 129 -4.95 -10.46 10.85
N LYS A 130 -3.79 -11.10 10.92
CA LYS A 130 -2.61 -10.75 10.11
C LYS A 130 -2.91 -10.77 8.61
N ASP A 131 -3.73 -11.70 8.14
CA ASP A 131 -4.05 -11.86 6.72
C ASP A 131 -4.81 -10.64 6.14
N LYS A 132 -5.44 -9.85 6.99
CA LYS A 132 -6.11 -8.60 6.60
C LYS A 132 -5.15 -7.42 6.43
N TYR A 133 -3.91 -7.57 6.88
CA TYR A 133 -2.87 -6.55 6.87
C TYR A 133 -1.64 -6.94 6.08
N GLU A 134 -1.67 -8.05 5.35
CA GLU A 134 -0.59 -8.49 4.48
C GLU A 134 -1.12 -8.80 3.08
N ALA A 135 -0.39 -8.36 2.08
CA ALA A 135 -0.65 -8.68 0.68
C ALA A 135 0.64 -8.58 -0.13
N GLU A 136 0.79 -9.46 -1.11
CA GLU A 136 1.93 -9.40 -2.00
C GLU A 136 1.63 -8.51 -3.22
N PRO A 137 2.60 -7.69 -3.65
CA PRO A 137 2.45 -6.91 -4.86
C PRO A 137 2.40 -7.83 -6.10
N PRO A 138 1.75 -7.41 -7.19
CA PRO A 138 1.84 -8.13 -8.44
C PRO A 138 3.28 -8.17 -8.95
N VAL A 139 3.63 -9.22 -9.72
CA VAL A 139 4.98 -9.43 -10.28
C VAL A 139 5.46 -8.22 -11.09
N PHE A 140 4.54 -7.63 -11.87
CA PHE A 140 4.78 -6.39 -12.60
C PHE A 140 3.89 -5.29 -12.04
N PHE A 141 4.50 -4.23 -11.54
CA PHE A 141 3.79 -3.08 -10.99
C PHE A 141 3.92 -1.90 -11.97
N PHE A 142 2.89 -1.70 -12.79
CA PHE A 142 2.77 -0.56 -13.68
C PHE A 142 1.83 0.48 -13.07
N PHE A 143 2.19 1.73 -13.20
CA PHE A 143 1.38 2.86 -12.78
C PHE A 143 0.65 3.45 -13.98
#